data_32401d937bbcd0b383d122d2fcec9414
#
_entry.id   32401d937bbcd0b383d122d2fcec9414
#
_cell.length_a   1.000
_cell.length_b   1.000
_cell.length_c   1.000
_cell.angle_alpha   90.00
_cell.angle_beta   90.00
_cell.angle_gamma   90.00
#
_symmetry.space_group_name_H-M   'P 1'
#
loop_
_entity.id
_entity.type
_entity.pdbx_description
1 polymer ?
#
loop_
_entity_poly.entity_id
_entity_poly.type
_entity_poly.pdbx_seq_one_letter_code
_entity_poly.pdbx_strand_id
1 'polypeptide(L)'
;AQARSDDAPASSDRRPIRGGVANAKRRPTTEQVNTTQPSARAVPQQKPRGTPSRAPVVPKLHLPMRSTPEPVLDKAPQSGVRISKLMAERGLCSRREADGYIERGWVFVDGERVTELGTRADPSATIKLDKGARAAQMQQMTILLHKPVGYVSGQPEPGFTPAVTLVQPETQYRTPDTPVFHASHLKGLAPAGRLDIDSTGLLVLTQDGRVARQLIGENSTVDKEYLVRVEGRLDARGLALLNHGLSLDGRKLKPAKVEWLNEDQLRFVLVEGRKRQIRRMCELVGLKAVGLKRVRIGKVKLGDLPLGQWRFLREDEVF
;
A
#
# COMPACT_ATOMS: atom_id res chain seq x y z
N ALA A 1 -67.29 -31.33 8.59
CA ALA A 1 -67.33 -32.62 7.91
C ALA A 1 -65.88 -33.00 7.54
N GLN A 2 -65.33 -33.87 8.35
CA GLN A 2 -64.95 -35.27 8.03
C GLN A 2 -63.81 -35.30 6.93
N ALA A 3 -62.75 -36.04 7.02
CA ALA A 3 -62.17 -36.98 7.98
C ALA A 3 -60.94 -37.61 7.26
N ARG A 4 -59.90 -37.90 8.03
CA ARG A 4 -59.02 -39.10 7.97
C ARG A 4 -58.44 -39.51 6.60
N SER A 5 -57.20 -40.05 6.47
CA SER A 5 -56.39 -40.97 7.28
C SER A 5 -55.02 -41.13 6.64
N ASP A 6 -53.98 -41.24 7.46
CA ASP A 6 -53.06 -42.37 7.64
C ASP A 6 -52.46 -43.02 6.37
N ASP A 7 -51.14 -43.01 6.27
CA ASP A 7 -50.35 -44.25 6.29
C ASP A 7 -48.83 -43.94 6.19
N ALA A 8 -48.11 -44.38 7.22
CA ALA A 8 -46.73 -44.82 7.08
C ALA A 8 -46.75 -46.35 7.03
N PRO A 9 -45.76 -47.04 6.48
CA PRO A 9 -44.64 -47.49 7.31
C PRO A 9 -43.29 -47.80 6.66
N ALA A 10 -42.33 -47.97 7.55
CA ALA A 10 -41.25 -49.00 7.66
C ALA A 10 -40.01 -48.92 6.73
N SER A 11 -38.86 -48.58 7.30
CA SER A 11 -37.72 -49.39 7.83
C SER A 11 -37.08 -50.42 6.92
N SER A 12 -35.74 -50.26 6.72
CA SER A 12 -34.70 -51.30 6.71
C SER A 12 -33.35 -50.61 6.65
N ASP A 13 -32.67 -50.48 7.72
CA ASP A 13 -31.75 -51.41 8.39
C ASP A 13 -30.79 -52.11 7.41
N ARG A 14 -29.52 -51.74 7.43
CA ARG A 14 -28.38 -52.66 7.37
C ARG A 14 -27.07 -51.97 7.72
N ARG A 15 -26.49 -52.50 8.72
CA ARG A 15 -25.17 -52.22 9.30
C ARG A 15 -24.03 -52.91 8.51
N PRO A 16 -22.82 -52.88 9.02
CA PRO A 16 -21.59 -52.43 8.33
C PRO A 16 -20.66 -53.60 7.99
N ILE A 17 -19.66 -53.34 7.11
CA ILE A 17 -18.58 -54.30 6.90
C ILE A 17 -17.28 -53.71 7.46
N ARG A 18 -16.75 -54.44 8.43
CA ARG A 18 -15.39 -54.39 8.97
C ARG A 18 -14.43 -55.16 8.08
N GLY A 19 -13.21 -54.75 8.04
CA GLY A 19 -12.00 -55.50 7.68
C GLY A 19 -10.94 -54.54 7.23
N GLY A 20 -9.75 -54.44 7.72
CA GLY A 20 -8.93 -55.31 8.51
C GLY A 20 -7.48 -54.98 8.13
N VAL A 21 -6.73 -54.43 9.10
CA VAL A 21 -5.31 -54.55 9.40
C VAL A 21 -4.34 -54.90 8.30
N ALA A 22 -3.30 -54.07 8.08
CA ALA A 22 -1.92 -54.55 8.00
C ALA A 22 -0.92 -53.42 8.23
N ASN A 23 -0.17 -53.61 9.26
CA ASN A 23 0.98 -52.88 9.81
C ASN A 23 2.23 -53.25 8.96
N ALA A 24 3.02 -52.28 8.50
CA ALA A 24 4.38 -52.52 8.09
C ALA A 24 5.27 -51.28 8.39
N LYS A 25 5.95 -51.34 9.52
CA LYS A 25 7.15 -50.56 9.82
C LYS A 25 8.23 -50.91 8.80
N ARG A 26 8.86 -49.94 8.14
CA ARG A 26 10.23 -50.01 7.67
C ARG A 26 10.88 -48.61 7.81
N ARG A 27 11.89 -48.57 8.68
CA ARG A 27 12.93 -47.54 8.68
C ARG A 27 13.88 -47.77 7.53
N PRO A 28 14.40 -46.75 6.85
CA PRO A 28 15.65 -46.92 6.10
C PRO A 28 16.85 -46.43 6.95
N THR A 29 17.87 -47.20 6.79
CA THR A 29 19.23 -47.18 7.25
C THR A 29 19.98 -45.92 6.80
N THR A 30 20.76 -45.40 7.71
CA THR A 30 21.83 -44.40 7.55
C THR A 30 22.91 -44.95 6.58
N GLU A 31 23.14 -44.24 5.48
CA GLU A 31 24.33 -44.38 4.68
C GLU A 31 25.15 -43.09 4.76
N GLN A 32 26.29 -43.20 5.39
CA GLN A 32 27.33 -42.17 5.44
C GLN A 32 28.05 -42.16 4.09
N VAL A 33 27.98 -41.01 3.41
CA VAL A 33 28.87 -40.73 2.28
C VAL A 33 29.93 -39.72 2.71
N ASN A 34 31.14 -40.22 2.64
CA ASN A 34 32.43 -39.61 2.92
C ASN A 34 32.66 -38.40 1.98
N THR A 35 32.82 -37.22 2.50
CA THR A 35 33.27 -36.02 1.79
C THR A 35 34.78 -35.89 1.87
N THR A 36 35.45 -36.21 0.78
CA THR A 36 36.87 -35.90 0.56
C THR A 36 36.99 -34.47 0.01
N GLN A 37 37.56 -33.56 0.75
CA GLN A 37 38.01 -32.25 0.28
C GLN A 37 39.32 -32.42 -0.52
N PRO A 38 39.48 -31.71 -1.65
CA PRO A 38 40.82 -31.51 -2.24
C PRO A 38 41.51 -30.30 -1.64
N SER A 39 42.68 -30.55 -1.12
CA SER A 39 43.67 -29.65 -0.59
C SER A 39 44.11 -28.57 -1.56
N ALA A 40 44.10 -27.31 -1.15
CA ALA A 40 44.65 -26.20 -1.88
C ALA A 40 46.19 -26.27 -1.91
N ARG A 41 46.78 -26.34 -3.09
CA ARG A 41 48.20 -26.34 -3.35
C ARG A 41 48.68 -24.90 -3.44
N ALA A 42 49.56 -24.52 -2.51
CA ALA A 42 50.25 -23.22 -2.51
C ALA A 42 51.21 -23.10 -3.71
N VAL A 43 51.20 -21.96 -4.35
CA VAL A 43 52.16 -21.57 -5.36
C VAL A 43 53.15 -20.59 -4.73
N PRO A 44 54.47 -20.77 -4.90
CA PRO A 44 55.49 -19.92 -4.25
C PRO A 44 55.63 -18.57 -5.00
N GLN A 45 55.69 -17.49 -4.23
CA GLN A 45 56.04 -16.16 -4.72
C GLN A 45 57.52 -16.08 -5.09
N GLN A 46 57.85 -15.78 -6.31
CA GLN A 46 59.19 -15.33 -6.72
C GLN A 46 59.23 -13.79 -6.79
N LYS A 47 60.15 -13.21 -6.02
CA LYS A 47 60.53 -11.78 -6.16
C LYS A 47 61.43 -11.61 -7.35
N PRO A 48 61.20 -10.62 -8.23
CA PRO A 48 62.26 -10.15 -9.16
C PRO A 48 63.08 -9.07 -8.50
N ARG A 49 64.43 -9.25 -8.60
CA ARG A 49 65.46 -8.28 -8.27
C ARG A 49 65.41 -7.12 -9.30
N GLY A 50 65.60 -5.92 -8.77
CA GLY A 50 65.64 -4.71 -9.56
C GLY A 50 66.93 -4.48 -10.35
N THR A 51 66.77 -3.75 -11.42
CA THR A 51 67.83 -2.95 -12.03
C THR A 51 67.25 -1.56 -12.39
N PRO A 52 67.98 -0.46 -12.17
CA PRO A 52 67.45 0.87 -12.37
C PRO A 52 67.50 1.23 -13.86
N SER A 53 66.37 1.45 -14.49
CA SER A 53 66.31 2.03 -15.82
C SER A 53 65.91 3.51 -15.74
N ARG A 54 66.77 4.28 -16.35
CA ARG A 54 66.76 5.72 -16.60
C ARG A 54 65.37 6.22 -17.07
N ALA A 55 64.83 7.20 -16.36
CA ALA A 55 63.60 7.89 -16.72
C ALA A 55 63.71 8.66 -18.03
N PRO A 56 62.74 8.60 -18.95
CA PRO A 56 62.65 9.52 -20.06
C PRO A 56 62.11 10.88 -19.61
N VAL A 57 62.77 11.91 -20.00
CA VAL A 57 62.34 13.31 -19.82
C VAL A 57 61.11 13.56 -20.68
N VAL A 58 60.00 13.78 -20.07
CA VAL A 58 58.72 14.15 -20.73
C VAL A 58 58.66 15.68 -20.78
N PRO A 59 58.41 16.30 -21.96
CA PRO A 59 58.27 17.75 -22.05
C PRO A 59 57.01 18.19 -21.27
N LYS A 60 57.13 19.26 -20.49
CA LYS A 60 56.02 19.92 -19.79
C LYS A 60 55.02 20.44 -20.82
N LEU A 61 53.93 19.73 -21.01
CA LEU A 61 52.75 20.27 -21.68
C LEU A 61 52.13 21.33 -20.76
N HIS A 62 52.05 22.55 -21.23
CA HIS A 62 51.28 23.62 -20.61
C HIS A 62 49.81 23.25 -20.73
N LEU A 63 49.21 22.77 -19.64
CA LEU A 63 47.78 22.67 -19.51
C LEU A 63 47.20 24.06 -19.33
N PRO A 64 46.15 24.45 -20.06
CA PRO A 64 45.46 25.70 -19.80
C PRO A 64 44.90 25.71 -18.37
N MET A 65 45.12 26.80 -17.67
CA MET A 65 44.55 27.05 -16.34
C MET A 65 43.07 26.75 -16.36
N ARG A 66 42.63 25.79 -15.51
CA ARG A 66 41.22 25.62 -15.19
C ARG A 66 40.68 26.98 -14.73
N SER A 67 39.76 27.53 -15.51
CA SER A 67 38.92 28.62 -15.05
C SER A 67 38.30 28.21 -13.70
N THR A 68 38.56 29.00 -12.69
CA THR A 68 37.84 28.95 -11.41
C THR A 68 36.33 28.89 -11.72
N PRO A 69 35.57 27.95 -11.13
CA PRO A 69 34.13 28.00 -11.28
C PRO A 69 33.66 29.37 -10.74
N GLU A 70 32.94 30.11 -11.57
CA GLU A 70 32.23 31.30 -11.11
C GLU A 70 31.45 30.94 -9.86
N PRO A 71 31.44 31.81 -8.82
CA PRO A 71 30.62 31.57 -7.66
C PRO A 71 29.17 31.45 -8.15
N VAL A 72 28.56 30.29 -7.90
CA VAL A 72 27.11 30.11 -8.03
C VAL A 72 26.50 31.15 -7.12
N LEU A 73 26.02 32.24 -7.69
CA LEU A 73 25.25 33.24 -6.98
C LEU A 73 24.11 32.49 -6.30
N ASP A 74 24.18 32.39 -4.97
CA ASP A 74 23.08 31.93 -4.15
C ASP A 74 21.84 32.74 -4.57
N LYS A 75 20.93 32.08 -5.31
CA LYS A 75 19.63 32.70 -5.66
C LYS A 75 19.01 33.14 -4.36
N ALA A 76 18.82 34.43 -4.18
CA ALA A 76 18.14 35.02 -3.03
C ALA A 76 16.89 34.18 -2.70
N PRO A 77 16.53 33.98 -1.44
CA PRO A 77 15.39 33.16 -1.07
C PRO A 77 14.15 33.71 -1.76
N GLN A 78 13.68 32.97 -2.78
CA GLN A 78 12.49 33.35 -3.54
C GLN A 78 11.32 33.42 -2.56
N SER A 79 10.75 34.61 -2.37
CA SER A 79 9.53 34.81 -1.59
C SER A 79 8.38 34.02 -2.22
N GLY A 80 7.44 33.54 -1.42
CA GLY A 80 6.28 32.78 -1.91
C GLY A 80 6.33 31.28 -1.60
N VAL A 81 5.35 30.55 -2.13
CA VAL A 81 5.14 29.12 -1.90
C VAL A 81 5.55 28.32 -3.15
N ARG A 82 6.17 27.15 -2.96
CA ARG A 82 6.50 26.27 -4.09
C ARG A 82 5.24 25.97 -4.92
N ILE A 83 5.37 26.09 -6.25
CA ILE A 83 4.25 25.85 -7.19
C ILE A 83 3.68 24.43 -7.01
N SER A 84 4.53 23.41 -6.88
CA SER A 84 4.06 22.03 -6.66
C SER A 84 3.26 21.87 -5.35
N LYS A 85 3.57 22.67 -4.33
CA LYS A 85 2.77 22.72 -3.09
C LYS A 85 1.42 23.39 -3.34
N LEU A 86 1.40 24.56 -4.00
CA LEU A 86 0.16 25.26 -4.34
C LEU A 86 -0.77 24.41 -5.21
N MET A 87 -0.23 23.73 -6.22
CA MET A 87 -0.99 22.83 -7.08
C MET A 87 -1.64 21.70 -6.27
N ALA A 88 -0.88 21.10 -5.36
CA ALA A 88 -1.41 20.06 -4.50
C ALA A 88 -2.45 20.59 -3.51
N GLU A 89 -2.25 21.75 -2.91
CA GLU A 89 -3.21 22.38 -1.98
C GLU A 89 -4.52 22.76 -2.67
N ARG A 90 -4.45 23.17 -3.92
CA ARG A 90 -5.63 23.47 -4.76
C ARG A 90 -6.29 22.25 -5.39
N GLY A 91 -5.80 21.04 -5.13
CA GLY A 91 -6.37 19.81 -5.65
C GLY A 91 -6.15 19.57 -7.14
N LEU A 92 -5.21 20.27 -7.77
CA LEU A 92 -4.91 20.11 -9.20
C LEU A 92 -4.21 18.76 -9.49
N CYS A 93 -3.31 18.32 -8.60
CA CYS A 93 -2.57 17.07 -8.69
C CYS A 93 -1.82 16.80 -7.37
N SER A 94 -1.06 15.72 -7.24
CA SER A 94 -0.10 15.54 -6.14
C SER A 94 1.15 16.40 -6.35
N ARG A 95 1.97 16.60 -5.29
CA ARG A 95 3.25 17.31 -5.42
C ARG A 95 4.21 16.66 -6.41
N ARG A 96 4.28 15.31 -6.42
CA ARG A 96 5.13 14.56 -7.36
C ARG A 96 4.68 14.68 -8.80
N GLU A 97 3.37 14.65 -9.04
CA GLU A 97 2.81 14.89 -10.37
C GLU A 97 3.07 16.33 -10.82
N ALA A 98 2.92 17.29 -9.90
CA ALA A 98 3.22 18.70 -10.18
C ALA A 98 4.68 18.90 -10.63
N ASP A 99 5.64 18.28 -9.93
CA ASP A 99 7.05 18.34 -10.32
C ASP A 99 7.23 17.77 -11.74
N GLY A 100 6.66 16.60 -12.05
CA GLY A 100 6.70 16.02 -13.41
C GLY A 100 5.97 16.85 -14.49
N TYR A 101 4.94 17.60 -14.14
CA TYR A 101 4.27 18.50 -15.07
C TYR A 101 5.09 19.79 -15.31
N ILE A 102 5.75 20.30 -14.29
CA ILE A 102 6.67 21.43 -14.38
C ILE A 102 7.84 21.08 -15.32
N GLU A 103 8.51 19.95 -15.11
CA GLU A 103 9.62 19.49 -15.97
C GLU A 103 9.22 19.38 -17.45
N ARG A 104 7.98 18.97 -17.74
CA ARG A 104 7.45 18.89 -19.11
C ARG A 104 6.93 20.21 -19.66
N GLY A 105 6.96 21.28 -18.86
CA GLY A 105 6.42 22.58 -19.26
C GLY A 105 4.90 22.61 -19.42
N TRP A 106 4.18 21.76 -18.67
CA TRP A 106 2.72 21.67 -18.71
C TRP A 106 2.03 22.55 -17.66
N VAL A 107 2.78 23.40 -16.98
CA VAL A 107 2.29 24.30 -15.94
C VAL A 107 2.46 25.75 -16.36
N PHE A 108 1.41 26.55 -16.22
CA PHE A 108 1.42 27.98 -16.45
C PHE A 108 1.01 28.69 -15.16
N VAL A 109 1.79 29.71 -14.79
CA VAL A 109 1.53 30.58 -13.63
C VAL A 109 1.37 32.00 -14.15
N ASP A 110 0.19 32.59 -13.91
CA ASP A 110 -0.20 33.92 -14.41
C ASP A 110 0.02 34.09 -15.95
N GLY A 111 -0.10 33.00 -16.70
CA GLY A 111 0.07 32.96 -18.14
C GLY A 111 1.47 32.59 -18.62
N GLU A 112 2.46 32.58 -17.75
CA GLU A 112 3.84 32.22 -18.07
C GLU A 112 4.10 30.72 -17.83
N ARG A 113 4.82 30.10 -18.77
CA ARG A 113 5.22 28.69 -18.66
C ARG A 113 6.34 28.51 -17.65
N VAL A 114 6.17 27.55 -16.73
CA VAL A 114 7.16 27.21 -15.71
C VAL A 114 7.73 25.82 -16.00
N THR A 115 9.08 25.73 -16.00
CA THR A 115 9.84 24.50 -16.27
C THR A 115 10.87 24.17 -15.18
N GLU A 116 11.20 25.12 -14.31
CA GLU A 116 12.16 24.90 -13.23
C GLU A 116 11.51 24.31 -11.99
N LEU A 117 12.05 23.19 -11.52
CA LEU A 117 11.65 22.60 -10.22
C LEU A 117 11.99 23.54 -9.06
N GLY A 118 11.14 23.55 -8.07
CA GLY A 118 11.34 24.39 -6.88
C GLY A 118 10.89 25.83 -7.04
N THR A 119 10.47 26.26 -8.24
CA THR A 119 9.92 27.59 -8.50
C THR A 119 8.81 27.92 -7.51
N ARG A 120 8.79 29.16 -7.04
CA ARG A 120 7.82 29.68 -6.09
C ARG A 120 6.93 30.73 -6.76
N ALA A 121 5.72 30.82 -6.29
CA ALA A 121 4.77 31.83 -6.73
C ALA A 121 4.00 32.40 -5.55
N ASP A 122 3.33 33.53 -5.79
CA ASP A 122 2.39 34.09 -4.82
C ASP A 122 1.27 33.10 -4.54
N PRO A 123 0.83 32.91 -3.29
CA PRO A 123 -0.33 32.08 -2.98
C PRO A 123 -1.60 32.41 -3.74
N SER A 124 -1.74 33.63 -4.25
CA SER A 124 -2.90 34.06 -5.07
C SER A 124 -2.72 33.83 -6.56
N ALA A 125 -1.50 33.53 -7.06
CA ALA A 125 -1.19 33.35 -8.49
C ALA A 125 -2.11 32.35 -9.17
N THR A 126 -2.51 32.63 -10.41
CA THR A 126 -3.37 31.73 -11.20
C THR A 126 -2.54 30.60 -11.81
N ILE A 127 -2.86 29.34 -11.44
CA ILE A 127 -2.17 28.16 -11.98
C ILE A 127 -3.10 27.44 -12.96
N LYS A 128 -2.60 27.22 -14.19
CA LYS A 128 -3.30 26.46 -15.25
C LYS A 128 -2.46 25.28 -15.70
N LEU A 129 -3.15 24.16 -16.01
CA LEU A 129 -2.54 22.97 -16.58
C LEU A 129 -2.77 22.93 -18.11
N ASP A 130 -1.72 22.54 -18.82
CA ASP A 130 -1.77 22.25 -20.27
C ASP A 130 -2.70 21.06 -20.57
N LYS A 131 -3.09 20.94 -21.86
CA LYS A 131 -3.84 19.79 -22.37
C LYS A 131 -3.12 18.47 -22.12
N GLY A 132 -1.78 18.44 -22.22
CA GLY A 132 -0.95 17.27 -21.97
C GLY A 132 -1.09 16.76 -20.52
N ALA A 133 -1.07 17.65 -19.52
CA ALA A 133 -1.28 17.29 -18.12
C ALA A 133 -2.66 16.70 -17.89
N ARG A 134 -3.70 17.31 -18.48
CA ARG A 134 -5.09 16.83 -18.38
C ARG A 134 -5.27 15.46 -19.02
N ALA A 135 -4.70 15.24 -20.21
CA ALA A 135 -4.73 13.95 -20.89
C ALA A 135 -4.02 12.86 -20.06
N ALA A 136 -2.86 13.18 -19.45
CA ALA A 136 -2.17 12.28 -18.56
C ALA A 136 -3.00 11.92 -17.30
N GLN A 137 -3.74 12.89 -16.74
CA GLN A 137 -4.63 12.65 -15.62
C GLN A 137 -5.82 11.75 -15.98
N MET A 138 -6.36 11.86 -17.18
CA MET A 138 -7.47 11.00 -17.65
C MET A 138 -7.07 9.54 -17.84
N GLN A 139 -5.78 9.26 -18.00
CA GLN A 139 -5.23 7.90 -18.13
C GLN A 139 -4.87 7.26 -16.79
N GLN A 140 -4.99 8.00 -15.68
CA GLN A 140 -4.64 7.49 -14.36
C GLN A 140 -5.69 6.49 -13.86
N MET A 141 -5.21 5.39 -13.33
CA MET A 141 -6.04 4.30 -12.85
C MET A 141 -6.07 4.24 -11.32
N THR A 142 -7.22 3.82 -10.81
CA THR A 142 -7.40 3.48 -9.39
C THR A 142 -7.81 2.02 -9.30
N ILE A 143 -7.16 1.29 -8.41
CA ILE A 143 -7.33 -0.14 -8.19
C ILE A 143 -7.83 -0.38 -6.77
N LEU A 144 -8.79 -1.26 -6.65
CA LEU A 144 -9.31 -1.80 -5.41
C LEU A 144 -8.77 -3.21 -5.22
N LEU A 145 -8.05 -3.44 -4.14
CA LEU A 145 -7.44 -4.73 -3.79
C LEU A 145 -8.05 -5.26 -2.49
N HIS A 146 -8.47 -6.51 -2.47
CA HIS A 146 -8.79 -7.20 -1.23
C HIS A 146 -7.49 -7.74 -0.61
N LYS A 147 -6.81 -6.89 0.14
CA LYS A 147 -5.52 -7.21 0.75
C LYS A 147 -5.65 -8.35 1.76
N PRO A 148 -4.90 -9.46 1.62
CA PRO A 148 -4.80 -10.48 2.66
C PRO A 148 -3.85 -10.05 3.79
N VAL A 149 -3.83 -10.79 4.88
CA VAL A 149 -2.80 -10.69 5.92
C VAL A 149 -1.42 -11.07 5.35
N GLY A 150 -0.34 -10.64 6.01
CA GLY A 150 1.03 -10.95 5.59
C GLY A 150 1.63 -9.98 4.57
N TYR A 151 0.84 -9.10 3.97
CA TYR A 151 1.32 -8.10 3.02
C TYR A 151 1.33 -6.70 3.64
N VAL A 152 2.39 -5.93 3.38
CA VAL A 152 2.47 -4.52 3.78
C VAL A 152 1.86 -3.61 2.71
N SER A 153 1.17 -2.54 3.13
CA SER A 153 0.51 -1.61 2.21
C SER A 153 1.47 -0.64 1.51
N GLY A 154 2.62 -0.34 2.13
CA GLY A 154 3.58 0.64 1.62
C GLY A 154 4.89 0.00 1.17
N GLN A 155 5.97 0.81 1.16
CA GLN A 155 7.31 0.28 0.92
C GLN A 155 7.67 -0.70 2.03
N PRO A 156 8.14 -1.89 1.67
CA PRO A 156 8.48 -2.92 2.64
C PRO A 156 9.78 -2.57 3.35
N GLU A 157 9.84 -2.91 4.63
CA GLU A 157 11.09 -3.21 5.30
C GLU A 157 11.61 -4.58 4.80
N PRO A 158 12.91 -4.88 4.93
CA PRO A 158 13.43 -6.19 4.53
C PRO A 158 12.63 -7.34 5.14
N GLY A 159 12.27 -8.32 4.31
CA GLY A 159 11.48 -9.50 4.74
C GLY A 159 9.96 -9.37 4.59
N PHE A 160 9.43 -8.22 4.16
CA PHE A 160 8.00 -8.03 3.95
C PHE A 160 7.63 -7.86 2.47
N THR A 161 6.54 -8.48 2.04
CA THR A 161 6.03 -8.40 0.67
C THR A 161 5.02 -7.24 0.53
N PRO A 162 5.21 -6.32 -0.43
CA PRO A 162 4.27 -5.24 -0.68
C PRO A 162 2.96 -5.75 -1.28
N ALA A 163 1.83 -5.19 -0.88
CA ALA A 163 0.51 -5.58 -1.39
C ALA A 163 0.35 -5.30 -2.90
N VAL A 164 1.10 -4.34 -3.45
CA VAL A 164 1.08 -4.03 -4.90
C VAL A 164 1.54 -5.23 -5.76
N THR A 165 2.33 -6.16 -5.22
CA THR A 165 2.76 -7.38 -5.93
C THR A 165 1.60 -8.33 -6.24
N LEU A 166 0.46 -8.16 -5.57
CA LEU A 166 -0.77 -8.90 -5.86
C LEU A 166 -1.52 -8.37 -7.08
N VAL A 167 -1.12 -7.21 -7.63
CA VAL A 167 -1.74 -6.65 -8.83
C VAL A 167 -1.12 -7.28 -10.06
N GLN A 168 -1.64 -8.44 -10.44
CA GLN A 168 -1.22 -9.24 -11.58
C GLN A 168 -2.43 -9.55 -12.47
N PRO A 169 -2.24 -9.85 -13.77
CA PRO A 169 -3.35 -10.23 -14.66
C PRO A 169 -4.14 -11.44 -14.15
N GLU A 170 -3.47 -12.39 -13.50
CA GLU A 170 -4.02 -13.65 -13.01
C GLU A 170 -4.91 -13.46 -11.78
N THR A 171 -4.67 -12.41 -11.00
CA THR A 171 -5.43 -12.08 -9.80
C THR A 171 -6.50 -11.00 -10.04
N GLN A 172 -6.66 -10.57 -11.29
CA GLN A 172 -7.69 -9.60 -11.64
C GLN A 172 -9.09 -10.24 -11.54
N TYR A 173 -9.94 -9.67 -10.70
CA TYR A 173 -11.37 -9.99 -10.68
C TYR A 173 -12.04 -9.36 -11.91
N ARG A 174 -12.46 -10.19 -12.84
CA ARG A 174 -12.99 -9.79 -14.15
C ARG A 174 -14.50 -9.89 -14.21
N THR A 175 -15.10 -8.87 -14.80
CA THR A 175 -16.47 -8.83 -15.27
C THR A 175 -16.45 -8.61 -16.78
N PRO A 176 -17.56 -8.80 -17.53
CA PRO A 176 -17.58 -8.58 -18.98
C PRO A 176 -17.00 -7.23 -19.41
N ASP A 177 -17.24 -6.17 -18.64
CA ASP A 177 -16.82 -4.79 -18.94
C ASP A 177 -15.47 -4.40 -18.31
N THR A 178 -14.71 -5.38 -17.79
CA THR A 178 -13.44 -5.10 -17.12
C THR A 178 -12.39 -4.64 -18.14
N PRO A 179 -11.75 -3.46 -17.95
CA PRO A 179 -10.67 -3.01 -18.82
C PRO A 179 -9.49 -3.98 -18.84
N VAL A 180 -8.82 -4.07 -19.98
CA VAL A 180 -7.62 -4.91 -20.11
C VAL A 180 -6.50 -4.33 -19.25
N PHE A 181 -5.84 -5.21 -18.50
CA PHE A 181 -4.68 -4.84 -17.71
C PHE A 181 -3.45 -4.63 -18.61
N HIS A 182 -2.74 -3.54 -18.37
CA HIS A 182 -1.45 -3.22 -19.00
C HIS A 182 -0.39 -2.98 -17.94
N ALA A 183 0.86 -3.34 -18.21
CA ALA A 183 1.98 -3.14 -17.28
C ALA A 183 2.18 -1.65 -16.90
N SER A 184 1.76 -0.72 -17.77
CA SER A 184 1.78 0.73 -17.48
C SER A 184 0.89 1.12 -16.29
N HIS A 185 -0.14 0.32 -15.96
CA HIS A 185 -1.01 0.56 -14.81
C HIS A 185 -0.28 0.38 -13.47
N LEU A 186 0.86 -0.30 -13.44
CA LEU A 186 1.70 -0.43 -12.24
C LEU A 186 2.61 0.78 -12.03
N LYS A 187 2.92 1.53 -13.09
CA LYS A 187 3.84 2.68 -13.00
C LYS A 187 3.23 3.80 -12.14
N GLY A 188 3.87 4.13 -11.04
CA GLY A 188 3.41 5.18 -10.14
C GLY A 188 2.21 4.79 -9.27
N LEU A 189 1.74 3.53 -9.34
CA LEU A 189 0.67 3.02 -8.50
C LEU A 189 1.11 3.01 -7.03
N ALA A 190 0.38 3.70 -6.18
CA ALA A 190 0.71 3.85 -4.77
C ALA A 190 -0.53 3.68 -3.87
N PRO A 191 -0.37 3.22 -2.62
CA PRO A 191 -1.50 3.08 -1.71
C PRO A 191 -2.06 4.44 -1.28
N ALA A 192 -3.36 4.63 -1.45
CA ALA A 192 -4.12 5.74 -0.91
C ALA A 192 -4.65 5.38 0.49
N GLY A 193 -3.76 5.26 1.43
CA GLY A 193 -3.99 4.80 2.80
C GLY A 193 -3.31 3.47 3.08
N ARG A 194 -3.37 3.05 4.33
CA ARG A 194 -2.69 1.83 4.79
C ARG A 194 -3.65 0.89 5.49
N LEU A 195 -3.35 -0.38 5.41
CA LEU A 195 -3.79 -1.45 6.30
C LEU A 195 -2.55 -2.06 6.93
N ASP A 196 -2.63 -2.41 8.20
CA ASP A 196 -1.55 -3.12 8.88
C ASP A 196 -1.33 -4.51 8.25
N ILE A 197 -0.16 -5.10 8.47
CA ILE A 197 0.20 -6.40 7.91
C ILE A 197 -0.76 -7.52 8.37
N ASP A 198 -1.23 -7.42 9.61
CA ASP A 198 -2.17 -8.34 10.26
C ASP A 198 -3.65 -7.98 10.04
N SER A 199 -3.94 -7.08 9.10
CA SER A 199 -5.29 -6.65 8.74
C SER A 199 -5.60 -6.99 7.28
N THR A 200 -6.87 -7.23 6.99
CA THR A 200 -7.36 -7.58 5.64
C THR A 200 -8.39 -6.57 5.14
N GLY A 201 -8.81 -6.71 3.91
CA GLY A 201 -9.91 -5.94 3.35
C GLY A 201 -9.51 -4.94 2.28
N LEU A 202 -10.37 -3.96 2.05
CA LEU A 202 -10.27 -3.00 0.96
C LEU A 202 -9.02 -2.10 1.09
N LEU A 203 -8.08 -2.25 0.18
CA LEU A 203 -6.95 -1.36 -0.01
C LEU A 203 -7.09 -0.65 -1.36
N VAL A 204 -6.99 0.67 -1.37
CA VAL A 204 -6.99 1.47 -2.59
C VAL A 204 -5.57 1.76 -3.01
N LEU A 205 -5.25 1.43 -4.26
CA LEU A 205 -4.00 1.77 -4.93
C LEU A 205 -4.35 2.73 -6.08
N THR A 206 -3.63 3.83 -6.21
CA THR A 206 -3.96 4.83 -7.24
C THR A 206 -2.72 5.47 -7.84
N GLN A 207 -2.82 5.84 -9.10
CA GLN A 207 -1.87 6.70 -9.78
C GLN A 207 -2.25 8.18 -9.59
N ASP A 208 -3.53 8.46 -9.25
CA ASP A 208 -4.07 9.82 -9.13
C ASP A 208 -3.88 10.38 -7.71
N GLY A 209 -3.01 11.38 -7.60
CA GLY A 209 -2.74 12.05 -6.34
C GLY A 209 -3.96 12.82 -5.77
N ARG A 210 -4.95 13.15 -6.59
CA ARG A 210 -6.20 13.79 -6.16
C ARG A 210 -7.05 12.79 -5.37
N VAL A 211 -7.17 11.56 -5.87
CA VAL A 211 -7.84 10.45 -5.16
C VAL A 211 -7.12 10.16 -3.84
N ALA A 212 -5.78 10.05 -3.87
CA ALA A 212 -5.02 9.83 -2.65
C ALA A 212 -5.27 10.93 -1.60
N ARG A 213 -5.25 12.21 -2.03
CA ARG A 213 -5.53 13.35 -1.13
C ARG A 213 -6.94 13.33 -0.56
N GLN A 214 -7.94 13.00 -1.38
CA GLN A 214 -9.33 12.86 -0.94
C GLN A 214 -9.45 11.83 0.20
N LEU A 215 -8.75 10.69 0.07
CA LEU A 215 -8.87 9.57 1.01
C LEU A 215 -8.05 9.75 2.29
N ILE A 216 -6.85 10.35 2.20
CA ILE A 216 -5.86 10.38 3.30
C ILE A 216 -5.30 11.76 3.59
N GLY A 217 -5.79 12.81 2.94
CA GLY A 217 -5.41 14.19 3.28
C GLY A 217 -5.80 14.55 4.73
N GLU A 218 -5.10 15.50 5.33
CA GLU A 218 -5.34 15.93 6.72
C GLU A 218 -6.80 16.36 6.96
N ASN A 219 -7.42 16.95 5.94
CA ASN A 219 -8.81 17.42 5.98
C ASN A 219 -9.79 16.40 5.35
N SER A 220 -9.37 15.15 5.15
CA SER A 220 -10.26 14.13 4.61
C SER A 220 -11.41 13.87 5.57
N THR A 221 -12.63 13.90 5.03
CA THR A 221 -13.87 13.53 5.74
C THR A 221 -14.37 12.16 5.30
N VAL A 222 -13.66 11.49 4.40
CA VAL A 222 -14.04 10.18 3.90
C VAL A 222 -13.92 9.14 5.01
N ASP A 223 -15.05 8.60 5.42
CA ASP A 223 -15.13 7.58 6.46
C ASP A 223 -14.67 6.21 5.95
N LYS A 224 -14.24 5.36 6.88
CA LYS A 224 -13.80 3.99 6.60
C LYS A 224 -14.52 3.06 7.57
N GLU A 225 -15.05 1.98 7.05
CA GLU A 225 -15.81 0.99 7.81
C GLU A 225 -15.02 -0.30 7.96
N TYR A 226 -15.00 -0.81 9.18
CA TYR A 226 -14.24 -2.00 9.56
C TYR A 226 -15.13 -2.98 10.32
N LEU A 227 -14.92 -4.27 10.05
CA LEU A 227 -15.40 -5.37 10.86
C LEU A 227 -14.24 -5.85 11.73
N VAL A 228 -14.44 -5.87 13.03
CA VAL A 228 -13.40 -6.16 14.01
C VAL A 228 -13.86 -7.31 14.91
N ARG A 229 -13.20 -8.46 14.79
CA ARG A 229 -13.40 -9.55 15.71
C ARG A 229 -12.60 -9.29 16.97
N VAL A 230 -13.25 -9.48 18.12
CA VAL A 230 -12.65 -9.16 19.43
C VAL A 230 -12.80 -10.32 20.40
N GLU A 231 -11.86 -10.39 21.33
CA GLU A 231 -11.90 -11.22 22.54
C GLU A 231 -11.96 -10.31 23.76
N GLY A 232 -12.65 -10.72 24.81
CA GLY A 232 -12.81 -9.97 26.05
C GLY A 232 -14.25 -9.62 26.35
N ARG A 233 -14.45 -8.75 27.35
CA ARG A 233 -15.79 -8.28 27.74
C ARG A 233 -15.84 -6.76 27.61
N LEU A 234 -16.88 -6.25 27.02
CA LEU A 234 -17.12 -4.83 26.82
C LEU A 234 -18.45 -4.46 27.50
N ASP A 235 -18.39 -3.57 28.48
CA ASP A 235 -19.56 -2.99 29.10
C ASP A 235 -20.08 -1.77 28.30
N ALA A 236 -21.23 -1.24 28.72
CA ALA A 236 -21.84 -0.06 28.09
C ALA A 236 -20.94 1.17 28.16
N ARG A 237 -20.15 1.33 29.23
CA ARG A 237 -19.18 2.43 29.40
C ARG A 237 -18.04 2.31 28.40
N GLY A 238 -17.47 1.12 28.25
CA GLY A 238 -16.42 0.84 27.27
C GLY A 238 -16.90 1.10 25.84
N LEU A 239 -18.12 0.67 25.50
CA LEU A 239 -18.72 0.95 24.19
C LEU A 239 -18.93 2.45 23.95
N ALA A 240 -19.37 3.20 24.96
CA ALA A 240 -19.49 4.65 24.90
C ALA A 240 -18.12 5.31 24.67
N LEU A 241 -17.05 4.84 25.35
CA LEU A 241 -15.68 5.33 25.16
C LEU A 241 -15.16 5.02 23.75
N LEU A 242 -15.45 3.85 23.17
CA LEU A 242 -15.09 3.55 21.77
C LEU A 242 -15.74 4.51 20.79
N ASN A 243 -16.97 4.94 21.05
CA ASN A 243 -17.65 5.91 20.21
C ASN A 243 -17.08 7.31 20.37
N HIS A 244 -16.79 7.74 21.61
CA HIS A 244 -16.23 9.06 21.89
C HIS A 244 -15.53 9.09 23.26
N GLY A 245 -14.41 9.78 23.33
CA GLY A 245 -13.74 10.08 24.59
C GLY A 245 -12.34 9.49 24.74
N LEU A 246 -11.94 8.58 23.86
CA LEU A 246 -10.60 8.02 23.89
C LEU A 246 -9.54 8.98 23.36
N SER A 247 -8.32 8.82 23.87
CA SER A 247 -7.13 9.54 23.40
C SER A 247 -6.01 8.54 23.07
N LEU A 248 -5.24 8.82 22.03
CA LEU A 248 -4.03 8.09 21.67
C LEU A 248 -2.87 9.06 21.51
N ASP A 249 -1.73 8.73 22.12
CA ASP A 249 -0.51 9.57 22.10
C ASP A 249 -0.77 11.02 22.55
N GLY A 250 -1.55 11.20 23.62
CA GLY A 250 -1.90 12.52 24.18
C GLY A 250 -2.88 13.35 23.34
N ARG A 251 -3.43 12.79 22.25
CA ARG A 251 -4.38 13.50 21.38
C ARG A 251 -5.74 12.80 21.39
N LYS A 252 -6.80 13.57 21.65
CA LYS A 252 -8.17 13.09 21.55
C LYS A 252 -8.44 12.52 20.16
N LEU A 253 -9.19 11.42 20.11
CA LEU A 253 -9.69 10.84 18.87
C LEU A 253 -10.96 11.58 18.42
N LYS A 254 -11.14 11.63 17.09
CA LYS A 254 -12.41 12.07 16.52
C LYS A 254 -13.52 11.07 16.91
N PRO A 255 -14.78 11.50 17.03
CA PRO A 255 -15.88 10.60 17.25
C PRO A 255 -15.91 9.49 16.19
N ALA A 256 -16.21 8.28 16.64
CA ALA A 256 -16.40 7.10 15.81
C ALA A 256 -17.86 6.63 15.95
N LYS A 257 -18.30 5.77 15.02
CA LYS A 257 -19.52 4.99 15.21
C LYS A 257 -19.11 3.56 15.43
N VAL A 258 -19.38 3.03 16.64
CA VAL A 258 -19.03 1.67 17.03
C VAL A 258 -20.27 0.99 17.57
N GLU A 259 -20.57 -0.17 17.02
CA GLU A 259 -21.73 -0.98 17.42
C GLU A 259 -21.41 -2.47 17.35
N TRP A 260 -22.07 -3.28 18.17
CA TRP A 260 -22.01 -4.72 18.07
C TRP A 260 -22.79 -5.21 16.85
N LEU A 261 -22.19 -6.12 16.09
CA LEU A 261 -22.88 -6.89 15.04
C LEU A 261 -23.36 -8.25 15.55
N ASN A 262 -22.57 -8.87 16.42
CA ASN A 262 -22.83 -10.12 17.09
C ASN A 262 -21.95 -10.22 18.36
N GLU A 263 -21.89 -11.38 19.01
CA GLU A 263 -21.24 -11.59 20.30
C GLU A 263 -19.72 -11.33 20.29
N ASP A 264 -19.03 -11.52 19.15
CA ASP A 264 -17.57 -11.38 19.02
C ASP A 264 -17.12 -10.34 17.98
N GLN A 265 -18.07 -9.63 17.36
CA GLN A 265 -17.73 -8.72 16.25
C GLN A 265 -18.33 -7.34 16.43
N LEU A 266 -17.46 -6.35 16.36
CA LEU A 266 -17.79 -4.92 16.33
C LEU A 266 -17.69 -4.36 14.91
N ARG A 267 -18.58 -3.44 14.58
CA ARG A 267 -18.50 -2.57 13.42
C ARG A 267 -17.95 -1.22 13.86
N PHE A 268 -16.90 -0.74 13.21
CA PHE A 268 -16.30 0.58 13.40
C PHE A 268 -16.45 1.42 12.15
N VAL A 269 -16.90 2.67 12.29
CA VAL A 269 -16.85 3.67 11.23
C VAL A 269 -16.04 4.86 11.73
N LEU A 270 -14.92 5.14 11.06
CA LEU A 270 -13.94 6.16 11.44
C LEU A 270 -13.69 7.13 10.29
N VAL A 271 -13.51 8.42 10.58
CA VAL A 271 -13.09 9.44 9.60
C VAL A 271 -11.59 9.74 9.67
N GLU A 272 -10.90 9.20 10.66
CA GLU A 272 -9.44 9.32 10.81
C GLU A 272 -8.76 7.95 10.80
N GLY A 273 -7.44 7.92 10.69
CA GLY A 273 -6.67 6.68 10.72
C GLY A 273 -5.28 6.90 11.30
N ARG A 274 -5.08 6.57 12.57
CA ARG A 274 -3.76 6.54 13.22
C ARG A 274 -3.19 5.13 13.19
N LYS A 275 -1.88 5.03 13.42
CA LYS A 275 -1.19 3.72 13.47
C LYS A 275 -1.87 2.79 14.47
N ARG A 276 -2.40 1.66 13.97
CA ARG A 276 -3.10 0.61 14.75
C ARG A 276 -4.25 1.15 15.62
N GLN A 277 -4.94 2.20 15.15
CA GLN A 277 -5.91 2.95 15.96
C GLN A 277 -6.98 2.04 16.57
N ILE A 278 -7.66 1.23 15.77
CA ILE A 278 -8.77 0.37 16.24
C ILE A 278 -8.27 -0.64 17.27
N ARG A 279 -7.11 -1.28 17.04
CA ARG A 279 -6.55 -2.25 18.00
C ARG A 279 -6.25 -1.60 19.35
N ARG A 280 -5.62 -0.42 19.31
CA ARG A 280 -5.32 0.37 20.51
C ARG A 280 -6.58 0.88 21.21
N MET A 281 -7.62 1.26 20.46
CA MET A 281 -8.94 1.61 21.03
C MET A 281 -9.55 0.42 21.78
N CYS A 282 -9.51 -0.77 21.18
CA CYS A 282 -9.97 -2.00 21.81
C CYS A 282 -9.19 -2.30 23.11
N GLU A 283 -7.86 -2.23 23.07
CA GLU A 283 -6.98 -2.44 24.24
C GLU A 283 -7.32 -1.49 25.42
N LEU A 284 -7.63 -0.23 25.13
CA LEU A 284 -7.98 0.76 26.15
C LEU A 284 -9.31 0.45 26.89
N VAL A 285 -10.17 -0.36 26.30
CA VAL A 285 -11.45 -0.81 26.92
C VAL A 285 -11.45 -2.27 27.32
N GLY A 286 -10.25 -2.90 27.39
CA GLY A 286 -10.10 -4.30 27.84
C GLY A 286 -10.44 -5.35 26.80
N LEU A 287 -10.53 -4.97 25.51
CA LEU A 287 -10.73 -5.90 24.40
C LEU A 287 -9.41 -6.18 23.68
N LYS A 288 -9.29 -7.38 23.10
CA LYS A 288 -8.24 -7.75 22.17
C LYS A 288 -8.81 -7.91 20.76
N ALA A 289 -8.41 -7.07 19.82
CA ALA A 289 -8.79 -7.21 18.42
C ALA A 289 -8.00 -8.36 17.75
N VAL A 290 -8.65 -9.49 17.49
CA VAL A 290 -8.03 -10.70 16.89
C VAL A 290 -8.19 -10.75 15.38
N GLY A 291 -9.15 -10.04 14.80
CA GLY A 291 -9.34 -9.90 13.36
C GLY A 291 -9.79 -8.50 12.99
N LEU A 292 -9.29 -7.95 11.88
CA LEU A 292 -9.67 -6.64 11.39
C LEU A 292 -9.78 -6.67 9.87
N LYS A 293 -10.97 -6.33 9.34
CA LYS A 293 -11.27 -6.26 7.92
C LYS A 293 -11.89 -4.92 7.56
N ARG A 294 -11.25 -4.14 6.67
CA ARG A 294 -11.86 -2.92 6.12
C ARG A 294 -12.79 -3.28 4.98
N VAL A 295 -14.07 -2.95 5.11
CA VAL A 295 -15.11 -3.35 4.15
C VAL A 295 -15.62 -2.21 3.28
N ARG A 296 -15.35 -0.93 3.66
CA ARG A 296 -15.80 0.24 2.91
C ARG A 296 -14.87 1.45 3.13
N ILE A 297 -14.76 2.27 2.11
CA ILE A 297 -14.11 3.59 2.15
C ILE A 297 -15.05 4.57 1.42
N GLY A 298 -15.55 5.60 2.10
CA GLY A 298 -16.59 6.48 1.55
C GLY A 298 -17.80 5.68 1.08
N LYS A 299 -18.18 5.82 -0.17
CA LYS A 299 -19.28 5.04 -0.78
C LYS A 299 -18.82 3.71 -1.38
N VAL A 300 -17.52 3.52 -1.58
CA VAL A 300 -16.95 2.34 -2.25
C VAL A 300 -16.84 1.17 -1.27
N LYS A 301 -17.53 0.08 -1.59
CA LYS A 301 -17.57 -1.15 -0.79
C LYS A 301 -16.59 -2.18 -1.35
N LEU A 302 -16.06 -3.02 -0.46
CA LEU A 302 -15.28 -4.20 -0.86
C LEU A 302 -16.14 -5.16 -1.71
N GLY A 303 -17.42 -5.33 -1.33
CA GLY A 303 -18.36 -6.24 -1.99
C GLY A 303 -17.84 -7.67 -2.03
N ASP A 304 -18.08 -8.34 -3.15
CA ASP A 304 -17.73 -9.75 -3.38
C ASP A 304 -16.32 -9.94 -3.95
N LEU A 305 -15.48 -8.89 -3.93
CA LEU A 305 -14.09 -9.01 -4.37
C LEU A 305 -13.35 -10.08 -3.55
N PRO A 306 -12.89 -11.18 -4.17
CA PRO A 306 -12.25 -12.27 -3.45
C PRO A 306 -10.94 -11.87 -2.81
N LEU A 307 -10.53 -12.58 -1.75
CA LEU A 307 -9.27 -12.32 -1.05
C LEU A 307 -8.06 -12.48 -1.97
N GLY A 308 -7.15 -11.52 -1.95
CA GLY A 308 -5.97 -11.50 -2.81
C GLY A 308 -6.23 -11.03 -4.23
N GLN A 309 -7.48 -10.82 -4.61
CA GLN A 309 -7.84 -10.31 -5.93
C GLN A 309 -8.03 -8.80 -5.94
N TRP A 310 -7.95 -8.23 -7.14
CA TRP A 310 -8.09 -6.81 -7.37
C TRP A 310 -8.97 -6.52 -8.58
N ARG A 311 -9.54 -5.31 -8.63
CA ARG A 311 -10.27 -4.78 -9.78
C ARG A 311 -10.00 -3.29 -9.93
N PHE A 312 -10.28 -2.76 -11.09
CA PHE A 312 -10.34 -1.30 -11.26
C PHE A 312 -11.53 -0.69 -10.49
N LEU A 313 -11.36 0.56 -10.05
CA LEU A 313 -12.47 1.39 -9.62
C LEU A 313 -13.36 1.62 -10.85
N ARG A 314 -14.65 1.39 -10.72
CA ARG A 314 -15.61 1.60 -11.83
C ARG A 314 -15.92 3.08 -11.99
N GLU A 315 -16.42 3.46 -13.16
CA GLU A 315 -16.76 4.84 -13.48
C GLU A 315 -17.92 5.38 -12.61
N ASP A 316 -18.82 4.52 -12.20
CA ASP A 316 -19.96 4.82 -11.31
C ASP A 316 -19.57 4.92 -9.82
N GLU A 317 -18.36 4.51 -9.45
CA GLU A 317 -17.89 4.52 -8.07
C GLU A 317 -17.12 5.79 -7.73
N VAL A 318 -17.55 6.49 -6.70
CA VAL A 318 -16.88 7.67 -6.12
C VAL A 318 -16.73 7.49 -4.61
N PHE A 319 -15.59 7.97 -4.06
CA PHE A 319 -15.32 7.92 -2.62
C PHE A 319 -16.02 8.99 -1.83
#